data_b4243c106bd312d8f38543b8cf333b32
#
_entry.id   b4243c106bd312d8f38543b8cf333b32
#
_cell.length_a   1.000
_cell.length_b   1.000
_cell.length_c   1.000
_cell.angle_alpha   90.00
_cell.angle_beta   90.00
_cell.angle_gamma   90.00
#
_symmetry.space_group_name_H-M   'P 1'
#
loop_
_entity.id
_entity.type
_entity.pdbx_description
1 polymer ?
#
loop_
_entity_poly.entity_id
_entity_poly.type
_entity_poly.pdbx_seq_one_letter_code
_entity_poly.pdbx_strand_id
1 'polypeptide(L)'
;MTTPLRTLLAAAFAMAIIAPTVQAAAPMVKSQAPGYYRLMVGDVEVTPINDGTVDLPMDQLLKQNADTTRATLGKNFLKVPTETSDNAFLINTGSKLVLVDTGAGTLFGPTLGKLVANLKAAGYQPDQVDEIYITHMHPDHVGGLASEGKAVFANAVVRAGKADADFWLSQANLDKAPADKKGSFQGAMASLNPYVKAGKFKAIEKDGELVPGITALAAPGHTPGHTIYVVQSRGQKLVLVGDLIHVAAVQMDNPQVTIGFDSDEKAASAARRKQFDAAAKEGELVGGAHLQFPGLGHLVTQGKGYKWVPVNYTQVR
;
A
#
# COMPACT_ATOMS: atom_id res chain seq x y z
N MET A 1 1.73 63.77 85.53
CA MET A 1 0.64 62.79 85.29
C MET A 1 0.75 62.38 83.83
N THR A 2 1.42 61.30 83.54
CA THR A 2 1.68 60.81 82.21
C THR A 2 1.07 59.41 82.06
N THR A 3 0.11 59.27 81.15
CA THR A 3 -0.58 58.02 80.82
C THR A 3 0.22 57.30 79.73
N PRO A 4 0.48 56.04 79.83
CA PRO A 4 1.19 55.27 78.73
C PRO A 4 0.19 54.79 77.72
N LEU A 5 0.55 55.02 76.46
CA LEU A 5 -0.14 54.56 75.24
C LEU A 5 0.15 53.04 75.04
N ARG A 6 -0.84 52.18 75.01
CA ARG A 6 -0.74 50.75 74.73
C ARG A 6 -0.86 50.55 73.24
N THR A 7 0.22 50.15 72.62
CA THR A 7 0.25 49.74 71.21
C THR A 7 -0.23 48.29 71.08
N LEU A 8 -1.36 48.09 70.40
CA LEU A 8 -1.85 46.75 69.99
C LEU A 8 -1.16 46.32 68.67
N LEU A 9 -0.34 45.32 68.73
CA LEU A 9 0.15 44.63 67.54
C LEU A 9 -0.93 43.65 67.04
N ALA A 10 -1.48 43.88 65.83
CA ALA A 10 -2.32 42.95 65.13
C ALA A 10 -1.45 42.02 64.26
N ALA A 11 -1.35 40.76 64.64
CA ALA A 11 -0.70 39.73 63.82
C ALA A 11 -1.68 39.28 62.73
N ALA A 12 -1.39 39.66 61.45
CA ALA A 12 -2.10 39.15 60.28
C ALA A 12 -1.55 37.77 59.92
N PHE A 13 -2.35 36.74 60.15
CA PHE A 13 -2.07 35.38 59.71
C PHE A 13 -2.40 35.28 58.19
N ALA A 14 -1.43 35.31 57.31
CA ALA A 14 -1.60 35.05 55.89
C ALA A 14 -1.79 33.55 55.69
N MET A 15 -3.03 33.11 55.44
CA MET A 15 -3.36 31.75 55.04
C MET A 15 -2.97 31.58 53.60
N ALA A 16 -1.85 30.92 53.29
CA ALA A 16 -1.45 30.54 51.96
C ALA A 16 -2.43 29.48 51.45
N ILE A 17 -3.31 29.84 50.52
CA ILE A 17 -4.17 28.90 49.79
C ILE A 17 -3.28 28.13 48.84
N ILE A 18 -2.89 26.91 49.19
CA ILE A 18 -2.24 25.97 48.25
C ILE A 18 -3.34 25.51 47.28
N ALA A 19 -3.42 26.17 46.14
CA ALA A 19 -4.26 25.69 45.05
C ALA A 19 -3.68 24.33 44.56
N PRO A 20 -4.53 23.30 44.45
CA PRO A 20 -4.05 22.04 43.89
C PRO A 20 -3.55 22.28 42.45
N THR A 21 -2.30 21.96 42.17
CA THR A 21 -1.78 21.97 40.82
C THR A 21 -2.55 20.89 40.04
N VAL A 22 -3.48 21.31 39.18
CA VAL A 22 -4.14 20.42 38.23
C VAL A 22 -3.05 19.96 37.28
N GLN A 23 -2.59 18.73 37.45
CA GLN A 23 -1.64 18.11 36.52
C GLN A 23 -2.36 17.99 35.17
N ALA A 24 -1.89 18.73 34.17
CA ALA A 24 -2.45 18.68 32.83
C ALA A 24 -2.34 17.25 32.28
N ALA A 25 -3.41 16.78 31.62
CA ALA A 25 -3.36 15.49 30.90
C ALA A 25 -2.20 15.49 29.89
N ALA A 26 -1.61 14.29 29.64
CA ALA A 26 -0.56 14.18 28.65
C ALA A 26 -1.04 14.67 27.28
N PRO A 27 -0.23 15.43 26.53
CA PRO A 27 -0.61 15.89 25.20
C PRO A 27 -0.92 14.72 24.27
N MET A 28 -1.92 14.89 23.39
CA MET A 28 -2.21 13.91 22.34
C MET A 28 -1.04 13.85 21.37
N VAL A 29 -0.57 12.65 21.02
CA VAL A 29 0.55 12.44 20.09
C VAL A 29 0.18 12.85 18.67
N LYS A 30 -1.08 12.64 18.23
CA LYS A 30 -1.65 13.03 16.91
C LYS A 30 -0.84 12.57 15.70
N SER A 31 -0.04 11.50 15.84
CA SER A 31 0.67 10.84 14.77
C SER A 31 0.37 9.35 14.82
N GLN A 32 0.31 8.72 13.64
CA GLN A 32 0.13 7.28 13.55
C GLN A 32 1.44 6.56 13.86
N ALA A 33 1.34 5.31 14.34
CA ALA A 33 2.47 4.40 14.42
C ALA A 33 3.07 4.17 13.01
N PRO A 34 4.37 3.79 12.90
CA PRO A 34 4.97 3.46 11.62
C PRO A 34 4.15 2.41 10.86
N GLY A 35 3.93 2.64 9.57
CA GLY A 35 3.09 1.80 8.72
C GLY A 35 3.83 0.55 8.23
N TYR A 36 4.24 -0.34 9.11
CA TYR A 36 4.74 -1.66 8.73
C TYR A 36 4.18 -2.76 9.64
N TYR A 37 4.06 -3.95 9.09
CA TYR A 37 3.69 -5.17 9.80
C TYR A 37 4.65 -6.28 9.34
N ARG A 38 4.81 -7.36 10.12
CA ARG A 38 5.77 -8.41 9.77
C ARG A 38 5.21 -9.78 10.06
N LEU A 39 5.39 -10.71 9.11
CA LEU A 39 5.06 -12.12 9.29
C LEU A 39 6.06 -13.01 8.53
N MET A 40 6.02 -14.29 8.81
CA MET A 40 6.78 -15.30 8.08
C MET A 40 5.89 -16.06 7.10
N VAL A 41 6.45 -16.35 5.92
CA VAL A 41 5.92 -17.32 4.94
C VAL A 41 6.98 -18.41 4.85
N GLY A 42 6.83 -19.48 5.63
CA GLY A 42 7.90 -20.44 5.82
C GLY A 42 9.16 -19.79 6.40
N ASP A 43 10.28 -19.85 5.68
CA ASP A 43 11.56 -19.23 6.07
C ASP A 43 11.72 -17.79 5.53
N VAL A 44 10.73 -17.27 4.80
CA VAL A 44 10.78 -15.93 4.17
C VAL A 44 10.07 -14.92 5.06
N GLU A 45 10.77 -13.83 5.42
CA GLU A 45 10.14 -12.70 6.12
C GLU A 45 9.44 -11.79 5.11
N VAL A 46 8.16 -11.50 5.36
CA VAL A 46 7.36 -10.57 4.56
C VAL A 46 6.93 -9.40 5.44
N THR A 47 7.22 -8.20 4.96
CA THR A 47 6.91 -6.95 5.65
C THR A 47 6.05 -6.07 4.73
N PRO A 48 4.70 -6.07 4.87
CA PRO A 48 3.88 -5.02 4.29
C PRO A 48 4.34 -3.65 4.79
N ILE A 49 4.46 -2.70 3.86
CA ILE A 49 4.85 -1.32 4.13
C ILE A 49 3.79 -0.42 3.51
N ASN A 50 3.14 0.39 4.35
CA ASN A 50 2.12 1.33 3.90
C ASN A 50 2.78 2.62 3.41
N ASP A 51 2.44 3.04 2.18
CA ASP A 51 2.86 4.34 1.63
C ASP A 51 1.99 5.50 2.14
N GLY A 52 0.82 5.17 2.67
CA GLY A 52 -0.18 6.10 3.18
C GLY A 52 -1.58 5.72 2.73
N THR A 53 -2.48 6.70 2.75
CA THR A 53 -3.86 6.55 2.30
C THR A 53 -4.26 7.69 1.37
N VAL A 54 -5.18 7.41 0.45
CA VAL A 54 -5.77 8.40 -0.46
C VAL A 54 -7.29 8.27 -0.46
N ASP A 55 -7.99 9.40 -0.48
CA ASP A 55 -9.44 9.46 -0.55
C ASP A 55 -9.90 9.39 -2.01
N LEU A 56 -10.61 8.32 -2.39
CA LEU A 56 -11.08 8.08 -3.75
C LEU A 56 -12.61 8.04 -3.86
N PRO A 57 -13.21 8.64 -4.91
CA PRO A 57 -14.66 8.61 -5.12
C PRO A 57 -15.12 7.25 -5.66
N MET A 58 -15.07 6.22 -4.82
CA MET A 58 -15.32 4.82 -5.21
C MET A 58 -16.72 4.58 -5.78
N ASP A 59 -17.70 5.40 -5.41
CA ASP A 59 -19.04 5.37 -5.99
C ASP A 59 -19.11 5.80 -7.47
N GLN A 60 -18.10 6.55 -7.93
CA GLN A 60 -17.95 6.95 -9.34
C GLN A 60 -16.96 6.05 -10.10
N LEU A 61 -15.98 5.51 -9.41
CA LEU A 61 -14.90 4.70 -10.00
C LEU A 61 -15.33 3.25 -10.25
N LEU A 62 -16.03 2.63 -9.30
CA LEU A 62 -16.50 1.26 -9.47
C LEU A 62 -17.62 1.16 -10.50
N LYS A 63 -17.52 0.19 -11.41
CA LYS A 63 -18.42 -0.01 -12.55
C LYS A 63 -19.69 -0.75 -12.15
N GLN A 64 -20.44 -0.13 -11.25
CA GLN A 64 -21.81 -0.53 -10.87
C GLN A 64 -22.62 0.69 -10.48
N ASN A 65 -23.90 0.49 -10.13
CA ASN A 65 -24.74 1.60 -9.69
C ASN A 65 -24.18 2.32 -8.46
N ALA A 66 -24.05 3.64 -8.52
CA ALA A 66 -23.42 4.46 -7.48
C ALA A 66 -24.14 4.38 -6.12
N ASP A 67 -25.50 4.31 -6.10
CA ASP A 67 -26.25 4.18 -4.85
C ASP A 67 -26.04 2.81 -4.22
N THR A 68 -25.93 1.75 -5.03
CA THR A 68 -25.55 0.41 -4.57
C THR A 68 -24.18 0.41 -3.95
N THR A 69 -23.22 1.08 -4.60
CA THR A 69 -21.86 1.24 -4.05
C THR A 69 -21.87 1.97 -2.72
N ARG A 70 -22.52 3.14 -2.64
CA ARG A 70 -22.65 3.91 -1.40
C ARG A 70 -23.32 3.11 -0.27
N ALA A 71 -24.38 2.39 -0.59
CA ALA A 71 -25.09 1.54 0.40
C ALA A 71 -24.19 0.41 0.92
N THR A 72 -23.41 -0.24 0.02
CA THR A 72 -22.49 -1.31 0.39
C THR A 72 -21.32 -0.77 1.24
N LEU A 73 -20.73 0.34 0.84
CA LEU A 73 -19.67 1.01 1.62
C LEU A 73 -20.18 1.38 3.02
N GLY A 74 -21.37 2.00 3.12
CA GLY A 74 -21.94 2.39 4.40
C GLY A 74 -22.22 1.22 5.35
N LYS A 75 -22.68 0.07 4.82
CA LYS A 75 -22.85 -1.17 5.61
C LYS A 75 -21.53 -1.70 6.17
N ASN A 76 -20.42 -1.39 5.53
CA ASN A 76 -19.06 -1.75 5.96
C ASN A 76 -18.34 -0.59 6.67
N PHE A 77 -19.09 0.42 7.15
CA PHE A 77 -18.56 1.60 7.85
C PHE A 77 -17.55 2.43 7.04
N LEU A 78 -17.60 2.32 5.71
CA LEU A 78 -16.78 3.11 4.80
C LEU A 78 -17.58 4.32 4.30
N LYS A 79 -16.88 5.39 3.97
CA LYS A 79 -17.46 6.65 3.48
C LYS A 79 -17.13 6.85 2.01
N VAL A 80 -17.74 7.87 1.41
CA VAL A 80 -17.35 8.41 0.11
C VAL A 80 -16.99 9.89 0.32
N PRO A 81 -15.78 10.34 -0.12
CA PRO A 81 -14.74 9.53 -0.71
C PRO A 81 -14.23 8.45 0.24
N THR A 82 -13.73 7.34 -0.32
CA THR A 82 -13.30 6.18 0.45
C THR A 82 -11.80 6.24 0.69
N GLU A 83 -11.40 6.25 1.96
CA GLU A 83 -9.99 6.17 2.33
C GLU A 83 -9.42 4.82 1.91
N THR A 84 -8.45 4.85 1.01
CA THR A 84 -7.86 3.69 0.35
C THR A 84 -6.39 3.60 0.71
N SER A 85 -5.95 2.45 1.21
CA SER A 85 -4.54 2.19 1.52
C SER A 85 -3.73 2.02 0.24
N ASP A 86 -2.45 2.37 0.32
CA ASP A 86 -1.43 2.03 -0.67
C ASP A 86 -0.32 1.24 0.04
N ASN A 87 -0.23 -0.06 -0.27
CA ASN A 87 0.66 -1.02 0.39
C ASN A 87 1.65 -1.62 -0.60
N ALA A 88 2.92 -1.57 -0.25
CA ALA A 88 3.98 -2.34 -0.87
C ALA A 88 4.41 -3.49 0.05
N PHE A 89 5.16 -4.45 -0.48
CA PHE A 89 5.56 -5.64 0.28
C PHE A 89 7.07 -5.86 0.16
N LEU A 90 7.77 -5.76 1.29
CA LEU A 90 9.19 -6.10 1.37
C LEU A 90 9.34 -7.59 1.72
N ILE A 91 10.17 -8.30 0.96
CA ILE A 91 10.36 -9.74 1.07
C ILE A 91 11.85 -10.01 1.31
N ASN A 92 12.19 -10.54 2.46
CA ASN A 92 13.55 -10.97 2.78
C ASN A 92 13.62 -12.49 2.71
N THR A 93 14.30 -13.01 1.69
CA THR A 93 14.50 -14.45 1.49
C THR A 93 15.71 -15.00 2.24
N GLY A 94 16.42 -14.15 3.01
CA GLY A 94 17.71 -14.48 3.61
C GLY A 94 18.89 -14.32 2.65
N SER A 95 18.66 -14.39 1.34
CA SER A 95 19.71 -14.19 0.30
C SER A 95 19.45 -12.96 -0.58
N LYS A 96 18.20 -12.48 -0.63
CA LYS A 96 17.75 -11.32 -1.40
C LYS A 96 16.73 -10.52 -0.61
N LEU A 97 16.83 -9.21 -0.70
CA LEU A 97 15.83 -8.28 -0.25
C LEU A 97 15.08 -7.74 -1.47
N VAL A 98 13.82 -8.13 -1.60
CA VAL A 98 12.97 -7.79 -2.75
C VAL A 98 11.84 -6.89 -2.29
N LEU A 99 11.58 -5.80 -3.01
CA LEU A 99 10.43 -4.93 -2.76
C LEU A 99 9.42 -5.11 -3.90
N VAL A 100 8.16 -5.37 -3.57
CA VAL A 100 7.06 -5.40 -4.54
C VAL A 100 6.27 -4.10 -4.43
N ASP A 101 6.29 -3.32 -5.50
CA ASP A 101 5.84 -1.94 -5.65
C ASP A 101 6.58 -0.94 -4.75
N THR A 102 6.40 0.35 -4.99
CA THR A 102 7.19 1.40 -4.33
C THR A 102 6.36 2.57 -3.81
N GLY A 103 5.04 2.45 -3.85
CA GLY A 103 4.14 3.55 -3.48
C GLY A 103 4.14 4.70 -4.49
N ALA A 104 3.44 5.75 -4.16
CA ALA A 104 3.21 6.91 -5.01
C ALA A 104 4.35 7.94 -5.02
N GLY A 105 5.26 7.89 -4.04
CA GLY A 105 6.26 8.93 -3.87
C GLY A 105 5.60 10.32 -3.74
N THR A 106 5.91 11.23 -4.68
CA THR A 106 5.32 12.59 -4.71
C THR A 106 4.17 12.74 -5.71
N LEU A 107 3.75 11.66 -6.38
CA LEU A 107 2.84 11.76 -7.53
C LEU A 107 1.36 11.90 -7.15
N PHE A 108 0.96 11.54 -5.92
CA PHE A 108 -0.44 11.55 -5.46
C PHE A 108 -0.71 12.47 -4.25
N GLY A 109 0.10 13.49 -4.04
CA GLY A 109 -0.10 14.48 -2.99
C GLY A 109 0.44 14.05 -1.61
N PRO A 110 0.12 14.82 -0.55
CA PRO A 110 0.87 14.76 0.71
C PRO A 110 0.46 13.61 1.66
N THR A 111 -0.60 12.87 1.35
CA THR A 111 -1.08 11.78 2.21
C THR A 111 -0.38 10.44 1.93
N LEU A 112 0.23 10.31 0.75
CA LEU A 112 1.10 9.21 0.32
C LEU A 112 2.58 9.60 0.40
N GLY A 113 3.46 8.74 -0.11
CA GLY A 113 4.92 8.97 -0.15
C GLY A 113 5.64 8.66 1.17
N LYS A 114 5.06 7.81 2.03
CA LYS A 114 5.62 7.44 3.34
C LYS A 114 6.43 6.14 3.30
N LEU A 115 6.48 5.45 2.16
CA LEU A 115 7.08 4.12 2.03
C LEU A 115 8.52 4.09 2.53
N VAL A 116 9.37 5.02 2.10
CA VAL A 116 10.79 5.06 2.52
C VAL A 116 10.94 5.31 4.02
N ALA A 117 10.10 6.16 4.61
CA ALA A 117 10.11 6.40 6.06
C ALA A 117 9.70 5.13 6.82
N ASN A 118 8.67 4.45 6.37
CA ASN A 118 8.18 3.20 6.97
C ASN A 118 9.13 2.01 6.75
N LEU A 119 9.81 1.95 5.58
CA LEU A 119 10.89 1.00 5.32
C LEU A 119 12.03 1.15 6.35
N LYS A 120 12.44 2.41 6.60
CA LYS A 120 13.47 2.70 7.61
C LYS A 120 13.01 2.37 9.02
N ALA A 121 11.78 2.67 9.36
CA ALA A 121 11.18 2.30 10.65
C ALA A 121 11.10 0.76 10.83
N ALA A 122 10.92 0.01 9.73
CA ALA A 122 10.96 -1.44 9.73
C ALA A 122 12.39 -2.02 9.86
N GLY A 123 13.42 -1.17 9.88
CA GLY A 123 14.82 -1.58 10.09
C GLY A 123 15.64 -1.78 8.81
N TYR A 124 15.13 -1.39 7.65
CA TYR A 124 15.80 -1.53 6.37
C TYR A 124 16.13 -0.17 5.75
N GLN A 125 17.11 -0.14 4.85
CA GLN A 125 17.48 1.05 4.08
C GLN A 125 17.22 0.82 2.59
N PRO A 126 16.91 1.89 1.81
CA PRO A 126 16.67 1.75 0.37
C PRO A 126 17.82 1.14 -0.42
N ASP A 127 19.07 1.37 -0.01
CA ASP A 127 20.27 0.83 -0.66
C ASP A 127 20.53 -0.66 -0.38
N GLN A 128 19.78 -1.26 0.57
CA GLN A 128 19.81 -2.69 0.84
C GLN A 128 18.89 -3.49 -0.09
N VAL A 129 17.95 -2.84 -0.80
CA VAL A 129 17.05 -3.52 -1.71
C VAL A 129 17.80 -3.99 -2.94
N ASP A 130 17.79 -5.31 -3.18
CA ASP A 130 18.47 -5.94 -4.32
C ASP A 130 17.65 -5.87 -5.60
N GLU A 131 16.35 -6.14 -5.50
CA GLU A 131 15.42 -6.15 -6.63
C GLU A 131 14.09 -5.48 -6.27
N ILE A 132 13.47 -4.86 -7.25
CA ILE A 132 12.13 -4.29 -7.13
C ILE A 132 11.27 -4.92 -8.22
N TYR A 133 10.12 -5.48 -7.82
CA TYR A 133 9.16 -6.09 -8.72
C TYR A 133 7.91 -5.21 -8.77
N ILE A 134 7.61 -4.68 -9.93
CA ILE A 134 6.48 -3.79 -10.15
C ILE A 134 5.30 -4.62 -10.65
N THR A 135 4.17 -4.53 -9.93
CA THR A 135 2.93 -5.20 -10.34
C THR A 135 2.41 -4.61 -11.65
N HIS A 136 2.42 -3.27 -11.75
CA HIS A 136 2.05 -2.51 -12.94
C HIS A 136 2.53 -1.06 -12.82
N MET A 137 2.49 -0.29 -13.92
CA MET A 137 3.13 1.02 -13.96
C MET A 137 2.19 2.20 -13.69
N HIS A 138 1.13 2.04 -12.87
CA HIS A 138 0.41 3.22 -12.37
C HIS A 138 1.26 4.00 -11.37
N PRO A 139 1.02 5.33 -11.25
CA PRO A 139 1.89 6.21 -10.46
C PRO A 139 2.00 5.86 -8.98
N ASP A 140 0.98 5.27 -8.39
CA ASP A 140 0.96 4.82 -7.00
C ASP A 140 1.76 3.53 -6.74
N HIS A 141 2.19 2.83 -7.77
CA HIS A 141 3.07 1.65 -7.65
C HIS A 141 4.51 1.93 -8.01
N VAL A 142 4.75 2.92 -8.87
CA VAL A 142 6.10 3.24 -9.36
C VAL A 142 6.66 4.56 -8.85
N GLY A 143 5.83 5.44 -8.27
CA GLY A 143 6.20 6.81 -7.92
C GLY A 143 7.36 6.91 -6.93
N GLY A 144 7.48 5.95 -6.02
CA GLY A 144 8.57 5.90 -5.05
C GLY A 144 9.92 5.44 -5.62
N LEU A 145 9.99 4.97 -6.88
CA LEU A 145 11.24 4.58 -7.53
C LEU A 145 12.22 5.73 -7.68
N ALA A 146 11.74 6.94 -7.94
CA ALA A 146 12.57 8.10 -8.19
C ALA A 146 12.14 9.32 -7.39
N SER A 147 13.12 10.12 -6.99
CA SER A 147 12.93 11.43 -6.38
C SER A 147 13.87 12.43 -7.04
N GLU A 148 13.36 13.58 -7.47
CA GLU A 148 14.15 14.62 -8.15
C GLU A 148 15.00 14.09 -9.33
N GLY A 149 14.44 13.14 -10.08
CA GLY A 149 15.09 12.51 -11.24
C GLY A 149 16.21 11.52 -10.89
N LYS A 150 16.39 11.15 -9.63
CA LYS A 150 17.39 10.18 -9.15
C LYS A 150 16.70 8.91 -8.63
N ALA A 151 17.34 7.76 -8.83
CA ALA A 151 16.90 6.50 -8.27
C ALA A 151 16.95 6.53 -6.73
N VAL A 152 15.83 6.20 -6.08
CA VAL A 152 15.71 6.09 -4.62
C VAL A 152 16.40 4.82 -4.13
N PHE A 153 16.23 3.72 -4.85
CA PHE A 153 16.80 2.41 -4.55
C PHE A 153 18.01 2.17 -5.46
N ALA A 154 19.12 2.86 -5.16
CA ALA A 154 20.28 2.98 -6.06
C ALA A 154 20.90 1.63 -6.46
N ASN A 155 20.81 0.60 -5.61
CA ASN A 155 21.39 -0.73 -5.87
C ASN A 155 20.43 -1.69 -6.58
N ALA A 156 19.13 -1.43 -6.54
CA ALA A 156 18.12 -2.35 -7.00
C ALA A 156 18.10 -2.51 -8.54
N VAL A 157 17.80 -3.74 -8.98
CA VAL A 157 17.32 -4.04 -10.34
C VAL A 157 15.80 -4.00 -10.32
N VAL A 158 15.20 -3.18 -11.18
CA VAL A 158 13.74 -3.06 -11.31
C VAL A 158 13.23 -4.00 -12.39
N ARG A 159 12.17 -4.76 -12.09
CA ARG A 159 11.49 -5.63 -13.05
C ARG A 159 10.00 -5.31 -13.13
N ALA A 160 9.45 -5.36 -14.32
CA ALA A 160 8.01 -5.22 -14.57
C ALA A 160 7.62 -6.03 -15.81
N GLY A 161 6.34 -6.37 -15.94
CA GLY A 161 5.81 -7.02 -17.12
C GLY A 161 6.15 -6.28 -18.40
N LYS A 162 6.64 -7.01 -19.42
CA LYS A 162 7.04 -6.41 -20.70
C LYS A 162 5.91 -5.62 -21.35
N ALA A 163 4.68 -6.12 -21.31
CA ALA A 163 3.54 -5.43 -21.92
C ALA A 163 3.25 -4.08 -21.24
N ASP A 164 3.48 -3.93 -19.93
CA ASP A 164 3.40 -2.64 -19.26
C ASP A 164 4.55 -1.72 -19.65
N ALA A 165 5.77 -2.23 -19.72
CA ALA A 165 6.91 -1.44 -20.17
C ALA A 165 6.71 -0.91 -21.59
N ASP A 166 6.29 -1.77 -22.51
CA ASP A 166 6.00 -1.40 -23.91
C ASP A 166 4.87 -0.37 -24.02
N PHE A 167 3.89 -0.41 -23.11
CA PHE A 167 2.76 0.50 -23.10
C PHE A 167 3.11 1.85 -22.44
N TRP A 168 3.54 1.82 -21.17
CA TRP A 168 3.71 3.03 -20.34
C TRP A 168 4.99 3.82 -20.62
N LEU A 169 6.06 3.15 -21.10
CA LEU A 169 7.33 3.83 -21.44
C LEU A 169 7.42 4.25 -22.91
N SER A 170 6.34 4.14 -23.65
CA SER A 170 6.25 4.53 -25.08
C SER A 170 5.89 6.00 -25.24
N GLN A 171 6.80 6.79 -25.80
CA GLN A 171 6.53 8.17 -26.17
C GLN A 171 5.33 8.28 -27.15
N ALA A 172 5.23 7.35 -28.10
CA ALA A 172 4.14 7.34 -29.08
C ALA A 172 2.76 7.12 -28.40
N ASN A 173 2.71 6.32 -27.33
CA ASN A 173 1.47 6.13 -26.55
C ASN A 173 1.16 7.38 -25.73
N LEU A 174 2.15 8.01 -25.08
CA LEU A 174 1.98 9.27 -24.37
C LEU A 174 1.43 10.36 -25.29
N ASP A 175 1.97 10.49 -26.50
CA ASP A 175 1.55 11.53 -27.46
C ASP A 175 0.08 11.36 -27.88
N LYS A 176 -0.37 10.09 -28.02
CA LYS A 176 -1.75 9.74 -28.39
C LYS A 176 -2.72 9.71 -27.20
N ALA A 177 -2.21 9.70 -25.96
CA ALA A 177 -3.05 9.57 -24.78
C ALA A 177 -3.98 10.78 -24.62
N PRO A 178 -5.23 10.57 -24.15
CA PRO A 178 -6.10 11.65 -23.72
C PRO A 178 -5.43 12.54 -22.66
N ALA A 179 -5.79 13.81 -22.60
CA ALA A 179 -5.13 14.80 -21.73
C ALA A 179 -5.13 14.39 -20.24
N ASP A 180 -6.22 13.81 -19.77
CA ASP A 180 -6.40 13.30 -18.41
C ASP A 180 -5.57 12.06 -18.09
N LYS A 181 -5.08 11.33 -19.09
CA LYS A 181 -4.23 10.12 -18.92
C LYS A 181 -2.73 10.40 -19.08
N LYS A 182 -2.35 11.55 -19.66
CA LYS A 182 -0.93 11.88 -19.91
C LYS A 182 -0.09 11.90 -18.64
N GLY A 183 -0.66 12.34 -17.51
CA GLY A 183 0.02 12.38 -16.22
C GLY A 183 0.50 11.00 -15.76
N SER A 184 -0.26 9.95 -16.01
CA SER A 184 0.14 8.57 -15.63
C SER A 184 1.34 8.09 -16.45
N PHE A 185 1.36 8.34 -17.78
CA PHE A 185 2.53 8.05 -18.63
C PHE A 185 3.78 8.82 -18.18
N GLN A 186 3.61 10.13 -17.93
CA GLN A 186 4.71 10.98 -17.48
C GLN A 186 5.27 10.51 -16.12
N GLY A 187 4.38 10.14 -15.20
CA GLY A 187 4.75 9.59 -13.91
C GLY A 187 5.54 8.28 -14.03
N ALA A 188 5.03 7.33 -14.83
CA ALA A 188 5.72 6.07 -15.11
C ALA A 188 7.11 6.30 -15.71
N MET A 189 7.22 7.13 -16.76
CA MET A 189 8.49 7.47 -17.41
C MET A 189 9.45 8.13 -16.43
N ALA A 190 8.99 9.12 -15.64
CA ALA A 190 9.84 9.82 -14.67
C ALA A 190 10.39 8.86 -13.61
N SER A 191 9.58 7.91 -13.15
CA SER A 191 9.93 6.94 -12.14
C SER A 191 10.92 5.87 -12.66
N LEU A 192 10.71 5.36 -13.87
CA LEU A 192 11.53 4.27 -14.44
C LEU A 192 12.81 4.75 -15.14
N ASN A 193 12.81 5.96 -15.71
CA ASN A 193 13.93 6.47 -16.51
C ASN A 193 15.30 6.43 -15.81
N PRO A 194 15.46 6.70 -14.52
CA PRO A 194 16.75 6.57 -13.84
C PRO A 194 17.31 5.14 -13.92
N TYR A 195 16.45 4.14 -13.80
CA TYR A 195 16.84 2.71 -13.86
C TYR A 195 17.07 2.24 -15.30
N VAL A 196 16.27 2.70 -16.26
CA VAL A 196 16.46 2.42 -17.69
C VAL A 196 17.82 2.97 -18.15
N LYS A 197 18.12 4.23 -17.84
CA LYS A 197 19.40 4.87 -18.18
C LYS A 197 20.62 4.20 -17.52
N ALA A 198 20.43 3.66 -16.32
CA ALA A 198 21.48 2.95 -15.59
C ALA A 198 21.64 1.48 -16.01
N GLY A 199 20.80 0.96 -16.95
CA GLY A 199 20.79 -0.45 -17.32
C GLY A 199 20.27 -1.38 -16.21
N LYS A 200 19.54 -0.84 -15.25
CA LYS A 200 18.98 -1.54 -14.08
C LYS A 200 17.50 -1.88 -14.22
N PHE A 201 16.87 -1.60 -15.35
CA PHE A 201 15.52 -2.06 -15.67
C PHE A 201 15.57 -3.31 -16.53
N LYS A 202 14.76 -4.33 -16.17
CA LYS A 202 14.64 -5.58 -16.91
C LYS A 202 13.17 -5.98 -17.05
N ALA A 203 12.68 -6.09 -18.27
CA ALA A 203 11.34 -6.57 -18.54
C ALA A 203 11.18 -8.06 -18.17
N ILE A 204 9.99 -8.41 -17.64
CA ILE A 204 9.57 -9.81 -17.44
C ILE A 204 8.86 -10.24 -18.72
N GLU A 205 9.51 -11.12 -19.48
CA GLU A 205 9.06 -11.57 -20.81
C GLU A 205 7.98 -12.67 -20.72
N LYS A 206 7.98 -13.45 -19.63
CA LYS A 206 7.10 -14.60 -19.42
C LYS A 206 6.98 -14.94 -17.95
N ASP A 207 5.94 -15.68 -17.62
CA ASP A 207 5.76 -16.29 -16.30
C ASP A 207 6.98 -17.14 -15.90
N GLY A 208 7.35 -17.06 -14.62
CA GLY A 208 8.46 -17.85 -14.10
C GLY A 208 9.07 -17.33 -12.81
N GLU A 209 9.92 -18.14 -12.23
CA GLU A 209 10.67 -17.79 -11.03
C GLU A 209 11.73 -16.72 -11.36
N LEU A 210 11.73 -15.63 -10.58
CA LEU A 210 12.69 -14.52 -10.74
C LEU A 210 13.90 -14.68 -9.82
N VAL A 211 13.66 -15.07 -8.59
CA VAL A 211 14.65 -15.51 -7.60
C VAL A 211 14.07 -16.71 -6.87
N PRO A 212 14.88 -17.58 -6.23
CA PRO A 212 14.37 -18.74 -5.53
C PRO A 212 13.24 -18.39 -4.56
N GLY A 213 12.07 -19.01 -4.75
CA GLY A 213 10.88 -18.81 -3.95
C GLY A 213 10.00 -17.62 -4.35
N ILE A 214 10.33 -16.84 -5.38
CA ILE A 214 9.46 -15.76 -5.88
C ILE A 214 9.21 -15.90 -7.38
N THR A 215 7.95 -16.13 -7.73
CA THR A 215 7.48 -16.34 -9.12
C THR A 215 6.63 -15.16 -9.57
N ALA A 216 6.85 -14.67 -10.79
CA ALA A 216 5.99 -13.72 -11.48
C ALA A 216 4.97 -14.44 -12.36
N LEU A 217 3.71 -14.02 -12.32
CA LEU A 217 2.63 -14.53 -13.16
C LEU A 217 1.88 -13.37 -13.81
N ALA A 218 1.71 -13.42 -15.13
CA ALA A 218 0.94 -12.40 -15.84
C ALA A 218 -0.56 -12.47 -15.45
N ALA A 219 -1.12 -11.33 -15.15
CA ALA A 219 -2.54 -11.15 -14.82
C ALA A 219 -3.09 -9.89 -15.51
N PRO A 220 -3.06 -9.82 -16.86
CA PRO A 220 -3.44 -8.62 -17.60
C PRO A 220 -4.91 -8.28 -17.44
N GLY A 221 -5.23 -6.99 -17.63
CA GLY A 221 -6.59 -6.45 -17.58
C GLY A 221 -6.63 -5.12 -16.87
N HIS A 222 -6.18 -5.04 -15.63
CA HIS A 222 -6.02 -3.74 -14.94
C HIS A 222 -5.07 -2.85 -15.74
N THR A 223 -3.89 -3.35 -16.05
CA THR A 223 -3.03 -2.81 -17.11
C THR A 223 -2.67 -3.91 -18.11
N PRO A 224 -2.12 -3.58 -19.30
CA PRO A 224 -1.75 -4.57 -20.30
C PRO A 224 -0.75 -5.63 -19.81
N GLY A 225 0.14 -5.26 -18.89
CA GLY A 225 1.18 -6.12 -18.36
C GLY A 225 1.11 -6.33 -16.85
N HIS A 226 -0.06 -6.11 -16.23
CA HIS A 226 -0.23 -6.36 -14.81
C HIS A 226 0.26 -7.75 -14.43
N THR A 227 1.06 -7.81 -13.37
CA THR A 227 1.78 -9.01 -12.91
C THR A 227 1.49 -9.22 -11.43
N ILE A 228 1.20 -10.45 -11.03
CA ILE A 228 1.12 -10.87 -9.63
C ILE A 228 2.39 -11.63 -9.25
N TYR A 229 2.73 -11.61 -7.96
CA TYR A 229 3.93 -12.28 -7.46
C TYR A 229 3.56 -13.32 -6.41
N VAL A 230 4.10 -14.53 -6.56
CA VAL A 230 3.88 -15.64 -5.62
C VAL A 230 5.15 -15.85 -4.82
N VAL A 231 5.07 -15.69 -3.51
CA VAL A 231 6.13 -16.02 -2.56
C VAL A 231 5.85 -17.38 -1.96
N GLN A 232 6.78 -18.31 -2.08
CA GLN A 232 6.61 -19.69 -1.60
C GLN A 232 7.82 -20.17 -0.82
N SER A 233 7.57 -20.73 0.39
CA SER A 233 8.60 -21.34 1.22
C SER A 233 7.97 -22.36 2.16
N ARG A 234 8.62 -23.53 2.36
CA ARG A 234 8.18 -24.58 3.27
C ARG A 234 6.71 -24.99 3.12
N GLY A 235 6.19 -25.01 1.89
CA GLY A 235 4.80 -25.36 1.61
C GLY A 235 3.77 -24.25 1.93
N GLN A 236 4.20 -23.12 2.46
CA GLN A 236 3.37 -21.93 2.62
C GLN A 236 3.46 -21.04 1.36
N LYS A 237 2.36 -20.35 1.05
CA LYS A 237 2.28 -19.52 -0.15
C LYS A 237 1.57 -18.20 0.15
N LEU A 238 2.16 -17.10 -0.30
CA LEU A 238 1.56 -15.76 -0.33
C LEU A 238 1.46 -15.32 -1.79
N VAL A 239 0.30 -14.82 -2.19
CA VAL A 239 0.08 -14.24 -3.50
C VAL A 239 -0.14 -12.74 -3.37
N LEU A 240 0.75 -11.95 -3.94
CA LEU A 240 0.66 -10.49 -4.02
C LEU A 240 -0.09 -10.14 -5.29
N VAL A 241 -1.33 -9.69 -5.13
CA VAL A 241 -2.29 -9.60 -6.23
C VAL A 241 -2.31 -8.22 -6.90
N GLY A 242 -1.51 -7.25 -6.42
CA GLY A 242 -1.54 -5.88 -6.95
C GLY A 242 -2.96 -5.33 -6.98
N ASP A 243 -3.36 -4.83 -8.14
CA ASP A 243 -4.65 -4.18 -8.38
C ASP A 243 -5.72 -5.09 -8.98
N LEU A 244 -5.64 -6.39 -8.71
CA LEU A 244 -6.80 -7.25 -8.96
C LEU A 244 -8.01 -6.84 -8.11
N ILE A 245 -7.81 -6.06 -7.03
CA ILE A 245 -8.87 -5.57 -6.14
C ILE A 245 -8.49 -4.21 -5.54
N HIS A 246 -9.49 -3.32 -5.43
CA HIS A 246 -9.35 -1.99 -4.79
C HIS A 246 -10.24 -1.83 -3.56
N VAL A 247 -11.44 -2.41 -3.57
CA VAL A 247 -12.42 -2.25 -2.50
C VAL A 247 -12.97 -3.61 -2.07
N ALA A 248 -12.42 -4.15 -0.98
CA ALA A 248 -12.84 -5.45 -0.45
C ALA A 248 -14.35 -5.53 -0.21
N ALA A 249 -14.94 -4.51 0.41
CA ALA A 249 -16.36 -4.46 0.74
C ALA A 249 -17.32 -4.63 -0.46
N VAL A 250 -16.85 -4.33 -1.68
CA VAL A 250 -17.66 -4.44 -2.90
C VAL A 250 -17.20 -5.60 -3.77
N GLN A 251 -15.89 -5.64 -4.07
CA GLN A 251 -15.34 -6.55 -5.07
C GLN A 251 -15.11 -7.98 -4.54
N MET A 252 -15.07 -8.17 -3.20
CA MET A 252 -15.11 -9.52 -2.64
C MET A 252 -16.50 -10.14 -2.78
N ASP A 253 -17.57 -9.40 -2.44
CA ASP A 253 -18.94 -9.89 -2.57
C ASP A 253 -19.36 -10.05 -4.04
N ASN A 254 -18.90 -9.15 -4.93
CA ASN A 254 -19.16 -9.17 -6.36
C ASN A 254 -17.87 -9.01 -7.18
N PRO A 255 -17.12 -10.10 -7.44
CA PRO A 255 -15.85 -10.05 -8.14
C PRO A 255 -15.94 -9.60 -9.62
N GLN A 256 -17.16 -9.45 -10.16
CA GLN A 256 -17.38 -8.93 -11.51
C GLN A 256 -17.29 -7.39 -11.57
N VAL A 257 -17.41 -6.70 -10.43
CA VAL A 257 -17.32 -5.24 -10.40
C VAL A 257 -15.90 -4.80 -10.74
N THR A 258 -15.75 -4.08 -11.84
CA THR A 258 -14.52 -3.50 -12.33
C THR A 258 -14.36 -2.05 -11.86
N ILE A 259 -13.23 -1.41 -12.17
CA ILE A 259 -12.96 -0.03 -11.78
C ILE A 259 -12.55 0.80 -13.00
N GLY A 260 -12.75 2.12 -12.96
CA GLY A 260 -12.42 3.03 -14.05
C GLY A 260 -10.94 3.11 -14.42
N PHE A 261 -10.08 2.44 -13.65
CA PHE A 261 -8.65 2.32 -13.92
C PHE A 261 -8.30 1.09 -14.76
N ASP A 262 -9.21 0.12 -14.91
CA ASP A 262 -8.97 -1.09 -15.69
C ASP A 262 -8.88 -0.77 -17.19
N SER A 263 -7.78 -1.19 -17.85
CA SER A 263 -7.57 -1.06 -19.30
C SER A 263 -8.49 -1.98 -20.09
N ASP A 264 -8.77 -3.19 -19.56
CA ASP A 264 -9.69 -4.19 -20.08
C ASP A 264 -10.49 -4.77 -18.91
N GLU A 265 -11.71 -4.27 -18.72
CA GLU A 265 -12.59 -4.63 -17.62
C GLU A 265 -12.92 -6.14 -17.61
N LYS A 266 -13.08 -6.76 -18.78
CA LYS A 266 -13.38 -8.19 -18.90
C LYS A 266 -12.17 -9.03 -18.48
N ALA A 267 -10.99 -8.69 -18.95
CA ALA A 267 -9.76 -9.39 -18.56
C ALA A 267 -9.44 -9.19 -17.07
N ALA A 268 -9.60 -7.97 -16.52
CA ALA A 268 -9.37 -7.67 -15.12
C ALA A 268 -10.29 -8.48 -14.19
N SER A 269 -11.59 -8.55 -14.48
CA SER A 269 -12.52 -9.37 -13.69
C SER A 269 -12.26 -10.87 -13.81
N ALA A 270 -11.84 -11.34 -14.99
CA ALA A 270 -11.46 -12.74 -15.21
C ALA A 270 -10.16 -13.12 -14.46
N ALA A 271 -9.15 -12.25 -14.49
CA ALA A 271 -7.89 -12.44 -13.75
C ALA A 271 -8.15 -12.48 -12.24
N ARG A 272 -8.95 -11.53 -11.71
CA ARG A 272 -9.40 -11.52 -10.31
C ARG A 272 -10.06 -12.83 -9.93
N ARG A 273 -11.07 -13.26 -10.71
CA ARG A 273 -11.83 -14.48 -10.42
C ARG A 273 -10.91 -15.70 -10.39
N LYS A 274 -10.09 -15.87 -11.43
CA LYS A 274 -9.13 -16.98 -11.53
C LYS A 274 -8.24 -17.06 -10.29
N GLN A 275 -7.65 -15.93 -9.90
CA GLN A 275 -6.71 -15.90 -8.78
C GLN A 275 -7.40 -16.11 -7.43
N PHE A 276 -8.58 -15.51 -7.24
CA PHE A 276 -9.30 -15.62 -5.98
C PHE A 276 -9.94 -17.01 -5.79
N ASP A 277 -10.40 -17.65 -6.86
CA ASP A 277 -10.87 -19.06 -6.81
C ASP A 277 -9.71 -20.00 -6.39
N ALA A 278 -8.51 -19.79 -6.94
CA ALA A 278 -7.33 -20.56 -6.56
C ALA A 278 -6.94 -20.33 -5.09
N ALA A 279 -6.83 -19.07 -4.67
CA ALA A 279 -6.47 -18.71 -3.31
C ALA A 279 -7.48 -19.23 -2.27
N ALA A 280 -8.78 -19.12 -2.54
CA ALA A 280 -9.83 -19.62 -1.65
C ALA A 280 -9.84 -21.17 -1.56
N LYS A 281 -9.56 -21.85 -2.68
CA LYS A 281 -9.51 -23.31 -2.73
C LYS A 281 -8.31 -23.88 -1.98
N GLU A 282 -7.16 -23.24 -2.12
CA GLU A 282 -5.88 -23.73 -1.58
C GLU A 282 -5.53 -23.15 -0.21
N GLY A 283 -6.35 -22.18 0.28
CA GLY A 283 -6.11 -21.50 1.55
C GLY A 283 -4.86 -20.63 1.54
N GLU A 284 -4.49 -20.12 0.36
CA GLU A 284 -3.32 -19.26 0.20
C GLU A 284 -3.48 -17.94 0.96
N LEU A 285 -2.38 -17.41 1.47
CA LEU A 285 -2.35 -16.02 1.95
C LEU A 285 -2.36 -15.08 0.74
N VAL A 286 -3.15 -14.02 0.82
CA VAL A 286 -3.27 -12.99 -0.22
C VAL A 286 -2.81 -11.65 0.33
N GLY A 287 -2.04 -10.90 -0.45
CA GLY A 287 -1.65 -9.53 -0.18
C GLY A 287 -2.11 -8.60 -1.29
N GLY A 288 -2.83 -7.51 -0.97
CA GLY A 288 -3.35 -6.55 -1.94
C GLY A 288 -2.89 -5.13 -1.66
N ALA A 289 -2.57 -4.39 -2.73
CA ALA A 289 -2.06 -3.03 -2.64
C ALA A 289 -3.08 -2.08 -1.99
N HIS A 290 -4.35 -2.20 -2.33
CA HIS A 290 -5.41 -1.30 -1.86
C HIS A 290 -6.32 -1.88 -0.78
N LEU A 291 -6.00 -3.06 -0.25
CA LEU A 291 -6.68 -3.61 0.93
C LEU A 291 -6.24 -2.85 2.18
N GLN A 292 -7.16 -2.75 3.16
CA GLN A 292 -6.84 -2.08 4.44
C GLN A 292 -5.57 -2.68 5.04
N PHE A 293 -4.64 -1.79 5.44
CA PHE A 293 -3.37 -2.20 6.02
C PHE A 293 -3.57 -3.21 7.18
N PRO A 294 -2.77 -4.30 7.26
CA PRO A 294 -1.56 -4.61 6.49
C PRO A 294 -1.79 -5.22 5.09
N GLY A 295 -3.02 -5.23 4.59
CA GLY A 295 -3.37 -5.72 3.26
C GLY A 295 -3.27 -7.25 3.10
N LEU A 296 -3.15 -8.00 4.18
CA LEU A 296 -2.93 -9.45 4.19
C LEU A 296 -4.11 -10.22 4.80
N GLY A 297 -4.47 -11.35 4.19
CA GLY A 297 -5.54 -12.21 4.67
C GLY A 297 -5.77 -13.42 3.78
N HIS A 298 -6.79 -14.19 4.12
CA HIS A 298 -7.23 -15.34 3.36
C HIS A 298 -8.61 -15.09 2.74
N LEU A 299 -8.90 -15.82 1.67
CA LEU A 299 -10.19 -15.83 1.03
C LEU A 299 -10.94 -17.12 1.39
N VAL A 300 -12.24 -16.97 1.69
CA VAL A 300 -13.18 -18.08 1.85
C VAL A 300 -14.30 -17.89 0.88
N THR A 301 -14.62 -18.87 0.06
CA THR A 301 -15.77 -18.81 -0.86
C THR A 301 -17.06 -18.55 -0.10
N GLN A 302 -17.81 -17.53 -0.50
CA GLN A 302 -19.09 -17.16 0.11
C GLN A 302 -20.09 -16.74 -0.97
N GLY A 303 -21.15 -17.53 -1.15
CA GLY A 303 -22.14 -17.26 -2.19
C GLY A 303 -21.52 -17.25 -3.59
N LYS A 304 -21.62 -16.13 -4.30
CA LYS A 304 -21.01 -15.92 -5.63
C LYS A 304 -19.65 -15.20 -5.57
N GLY A 305 -19.22 -14.84 -4.39
CA GLY A 305 -18.00 -14.09 -4.13
C GLY A 305 -17.16 -14.74 -3.01
N TYR A 306 -16.51 -13.89 -2.24
CA TYR A 306 -15.56 -14.32 -1.20
C TYR A 306 -15.77 -13.52 0.08
N LYS A 307 -15.45 -14.15 1.21
CA LYS A 307 -15.25 -13.48 2.48
C LYS A 307 -13.77 -13.24 2.68
N TRP A 308 -13.40 -12.01 2.99
CA TRP A 308 -12.05 -11.65 3.43
C TRP A 308 -11.85 -11.98 4.90
N VAL A 309 -10.80 -12.72 5.22
CA VAL A 309 -10.38 -13.05 6.58
C VAL A 309 -9.00 -12.46 6.81
N PRO A 310 -8.89 -11.27 7.41
CA PRO A 310 -7.59 -10.61 7.61
C PRO A 310 -6.72 -11.41 8.58
N VAL A 311 -5.39 -11.27 8.46
CA VAL A 311 -4.45 -11.84 9.42
C VAL A 311 -4.60 -11.19 10.79
N ASN A 312 -4.33 -11.96 11.84
CA ASN A 312 -4.22 -11.41 13.19
C ASN A 312 -2.87 -10.71 13.39
N TYR A 313 -2.82 -9.75 14.32
CA TYR A 313 -1.54 -9.30 14.85
C TYR A 313 -0.89 -10.48 15.60
N THR A 314 0.28 -10.90 15.13
CA THR A 314 0.99 -12.07 15.69
C THR A 314 2.46 -11.74 15.93
N GLN A 315 3.12 -12.53 16.79
CA GLN A 315 4.56 -12.44 16.96
C GLN A 315 5.27 -13.13 15.81
N VAL A 316 6.37 -12.52 15.34
CA VAL A 316 7.29 -13.18 14.39
C VAL A 316 8.00 -14.33 15.12
N ARG A 317 7.88 -15.53 14.61
CA ARG A 317 8.45 -16.75 15.21
C ARG A 317 9.22 -17.54 14.17
#